data_6fcef14110a49c791089ed41a8b98f2f
#
_entry.id   6fcef14110a49c791089ed41a8b98f2f
#
_cell.length_a   1.000
_cell.length_b   1.000
_cell.length_c   1.000
_cell.angle_alpha   90.00
_cell.angle_beta   90.00
_cell.angle_gamma   90.00
#
_symmetry.space_group_name_H-M   'P 1'
#
loop_
_entity.id
_entity.type
_entity.pdbx_description
1 polymer ?
#
loop_
_entity_poly.entity_id
_entity_poly.type
_entity_poly.pdbx_seq_one_letter_code
_entity_poly.pdbx_strand_id
1 'polypeptide(L)'
;MHYYALIADQFFSPLIFVDETHELEALYWSEHDSLIPAPAAVPFTDSPQPQGPRSGGSVPVTESGDPVPCERQAVISSPFGRPISTPATSWRDVQASTPLPSVYSAIPPASTLGLASFEYHDDVVFPFVQPHEVKLMKYYLEYMCTWFDLCDARRHFAIVVPRRAITCPTLLNAIFALSSRHLSLNGQYDPYASDRYHQECLKHLTTISNDSSALTNDDLLAATILLRTLEELDVPLIGTDHEGHLLGIQLFMNTQNASSTPPSLLRQASFWVGLRQEITMAFATQRPIMVKLDHLFIDRSFSAADDDCWANRIVVHCAEVVQFCFGEVEQRSSEYQRLVEYDRNWLRARPLSWLPIAYAEPDPAAEAVFPSIFYLNHAVVIGNVHGALARALLMCHDESIPRIGPARRLARQKLDDDIRMQIRELCGTALSNKATIPAMFTASMGVTACGDRFTDHAEQKALLDILVKTDVQHMWPTGSAQSHLKRAWGWEE
;
A
#
# COMPACT_ATOMS: atom_id res chain seq x y z
N MET A 1 1.56 18.89 -18.08
CA MET A 1 1.96 17.82 -19.02
C MET A 1 3.21 18.13 -19.85
N HIS A 2 3.35 19.28 -20.48
CA HIS A 2 4.54 19.60 -21.33
C HIS A 2 5.88 19.73 -20.59
N TYR A 3 5.89 19.96 -19.29
CA TYR A 3 7.10 20.32 -18.54
C TYR A 3 7.93 19.14 -18.02
N TYR A 4 7.31 17.99 -17.72
CA TYR A 4 8.06 16.80 -17.26
C TYR A 4 8.66 15.98 -18.40
N ALA A 5 8.09 16.10 -19.60
CA ALA A 5 8.69 15.57 -20.83
C ALA A 5 10.06 16.19 -21.12
N LEU A 6 10.27 17.47 -20.79
CA LEU A 6 11.55 18.16 -20.99
C LEU A 6 12.69 17.65 -20.08
N ILE A 7 12.38 17.13 -18.89
CA ILE A 7 13.39 16.53 -18.00
C ILE A 7 13.80 15.14 -18.51
N ALA A 8 12.85 14.39 -19.07
CA ALA A 8 13.12 13.07 -19.66
C ALA A 8 13.87 13.16 -21.00
N ASP A 9 13.60 14.17 -21.82
CA ASP A 9 14.21 14.35 -23.15
C ASP A 9 15.72 14.64 -23.13
N GLN A 10 16.29 15.09 -22.01
CA GLN A 10 17.74 15.35 -21.93
C GLN A 10 18.57 14.10 -21.59
N PHE A 11 17.96 13.02 -21.16
CA PHE A 11 18.68 11.82 -20.69
C PHE A 11 18.41 10.54 -21.47
N PHE A 12 17.41 10.53 -22.34
CA PHE A 12 17.12 9.40 -23.23
C PHE A 12 17.02 9.89 -24.68
N SER A 13 17.43 9.05 -25.64
CA SER A 13 17.29 9.30 -27.08
C SER A 13 15.91 9.87 -27.42
N PRO A 14 15.79 10.76 -28.41
CA PRO A 14 14.59 11.56 -28.59
C PRO A 14 13.36 10.70 -28.71
N LEU A 15 12.49 10.76 -27.70
CA LEU A 15 11.12 10.29 -27.80
C LEU A 15 10.41 11.29 -28.72
N ILE A 16 10.10 10.86 -29.93
CA ILE A 16 9.28 11.63 -30.87
C ILE A 16 7.86 11.59 -30.32
N PHE A 17 7.42 12.67 -29.68
CA PHE A 17 6.01 12.84 -29.36
C PHE A 17 5.26 13.10 -30.68
N VAL A 18 4.47 12.11 -31.08
CA VAL A 18 3.48 12.30 -32.12
C VAL A 18 2.29 12.99 -31.46
N ASP A 19 1.91 14.16 -31.95
CA ASP A 19 0.67 14.83 -31.53
C ASP A 19 -0.52 14.09 -32.14
N GLU A 20 -1.08 13.17 -31.41
CA GLU A 20 -2.22 12.33 -31.83
C GLU A 20 -3.57 13.05 -31.69
N THR A 21 -3.60 14.34 -31.34
CA THR A 21 -4.86 15.10 -31.16
C THR A 21 -5.71 15.05 -32.41
N HIS A 22 -5.10 15.11 -33.61
CA HIS A 22 -5.79 15.04 -34.90
C HIS A 22 -6.33 13.63 -35.22
N GLU A 23 -5.64 12.56 -34.79
CA GLU A 23 -6.10 11.19 -35.03
C GLU A 23 -7.25 10.82 -34.07
N LEU A 24 -7.20 11.32 -32.85
CA LEU A 24 -8.29 11.13 -31.86
C LEU A 24 -9.55 11.92 -32.27
N GLU A 25 -9.40 13.15 -32.81
CA GLU A 25 -10.54 13.89 -33.37
C GLU A 25 -11.14 13.17 -34.59
N ALA A 26 -10.34 12.60 -35.46
CA ALA A 26 -10.83 11.84 -36.61
C ALA A 26 -11.58 10.55 -36.21
N LEU A 27 -11.16 9.86 -35.14
CA LEU A 27 -11.86 8.71 -34.59
C LEU A 27 -13.19 9.10 -33.96
N TYR A 28 -13.27 10.24 -33.27
CA TYR A 28 -14.51 10.73 -32.64
C TYR A 28 -15.57 11.14 -33.66
N TRP A 29 -15.20 11.64 -34.84
CA TRP A 29 -16.12 12.02 -35.90
C TRP A 29 -16.50 10.86 -36.84
N SER A 30 -15.72 9.76 -36.87
CA SER A 30 -16.03 8.58 -37.70
C SER A 30 -17.10 7.64 -37.12
N GLU A 31 -17.42 7.73 -35.82
CA GLU A 31 -18.45 6.91 -35.18
C GLU A 31 -19.88 7.45 -35.36
N HIS A 32 -20.05 8.69 -35.86
CA HIS A 32 -21.39 9.31 -36.00
C HIS A 32 -22.00 9.23 -37.40
N ASP A 33 -21.33 8.63 -38.41
CA ASP A 33 -21.82 8.63 -39.80
C ASP A 33 -21.73 7.27 -40.48
N SER A 34 -22.36 6.22 -39.89
CA SER A 34 -22.64 4.99 -40.64
C SER A 34 -23.93 4.32 -40.20
N LEU A 35 -25.02 4.75 -40.83
CA LEU A 35 -26.20 3.93 -41.03
C LEU A 35 -25.85 2.74 -41.94
N ILE A 36 -25.74 1.54 -41.41
CA ILE A 36 -25.47 0.31 -42.16
C ILE A 36 -26.80 -0.33 -42.55
N PRO A 37 -27.05 -0.64 -43.84
CA PRO A 37 -28.18 -1.45 -44.25
C PRO A 37 -27.95 -2.94 -43.96
N ALA A 38 -28.98 -3.64 -43.58
CA ALA A 38 -28.99 -5.06 -43.21
C ALA A 38 -28.52 -6.00 -44.35
N PRO A 39 -27.75 -7.03 -44.04
CA PRO A 39 -27.39 -8.05 -45.03
C PRO A 39 -28.50 -9.08 -45.20
N ALA A 40 -28.71 -9.49 -46.49
CA ALA A 40 -29.66 -10.44 -46.95
C ALA A 40 -29.37 -11.89 -46.50
N ALA A 41 -30.43 -12.65 -46.28
CA ALA A 41 -30.44 -14.04 -45.91
C ALA A 41 -29.84 -14.95 -47.01
N VAL A 42 -29.05 -15.95 -46.61
CA VAL A 42 -28.60 -17.06 -47.48
C VAL A 42 -29.08 -18.38 -46.86
N PRO A 43 -29.55 -19.35 -47.66
CA PRO A 43 -30.37 -20.46 -47.16
C PRO A 43 -29.56 -21.63 -46.62
N PHE A 44 -30.20 -22.32 -45.69
CA PHE A 44 -29.79 -23.60 -45.12
C PHE A 44 -29.73 -24.73 -46.18
N THR A 45 -28.70 -25.54 -46.13
CA THR A 45 -28.70 -26.90 -46.71
C THR A 45 -28.35 -27.94 -45.66
N ASP A 46 -29.07 -29.00 -45.77
CA ASP A 46 -29.30 -30.19 -44.99
C ASP A 46 -28.13 -30.91 -44.33
N SER A 47 -28.56 -31.60 -43.27
CA SER A 47 -27.92 -32.62 -42.43
C SER A 47 -27.29 -33.82 -43.19
N PRO A 48 -26.53 -34.69 -42.48
CA PRO A 48 -27.17 -35.88 -41.93
C PRO A 48 -26.70 -36.36 -40.54
N GLN A 49 -27.64 -36.93 -39.82
CA GLN A 49 -27.41 -37.75 -38.62
C GLN A 49 -26.75 -39.10 -38.98
N PRO A 50 -26.06 -39.73 -38.04
CA PRO A 50 -25.98 -41.18 -38.01
C PRO A 50 -26.57 -41.79 -36.73
N GLN A 51 -27.20 -42.89 -37.00
CA GLN A 51 -27.92 -43.85 -36.18
C GLN A 51 -27.02 -44.54 -35.13
N GLY A 52 -27.64 -44.90 -33.97
CA GLY A 52 -27.09 -45.92 -33.08
C GLY A 52 -27.28 -47.37 -33.57
N PRO A 53 -26.66 -48.30 -32.91
CA PRO A 53 -27.44 -49.41 -32.36
C PRO A 53 -26.96 -50.03 -31.01
N ARG A 54 -27.96 -50.42 -30.23
CA ARG A 54 -28.24 -51.71 -29.57
C ARG A 54 -27.20 -52.37 -28.66
N SER A 55 -27.55 -52.41 -27.38
CA SER A 55 -28.04 -53.58 -26.60
C SER A 55 -27.03 -54.64 -26.18
N GLY A 56 -27.00 -54.93 -24.92
CA GLY A 56 -27.07 -56.28 -24.38
C GLY A 56 -26.04 -56.61 -23.31
N GLY A 57 -26.50 -57.07 -22.13
CA GLY A 57 -25.69 -57.88 -21.24
C GLY A 57 -25.86 -57.59 -19.75
N SER A 58 -26.78 -58.32 -19.17
CA SER A 58 -27.15 -58.32 -17.73
C SER A 58 -26.22 -59.19 -16.87
N VAL A 59 -25.94 -58.70 -15.65
CA VAL A 59 -25.92 -59.30 -14.27
C VAL A 59 -25.11 -60.58 -14.06
N PRO A 60 -24.51 -60.89 -12.87
CA PRO A 60 -25.14 -60.86 -11.55
C PRO A 60 -24.31 -60.40 -10.36
N VAL A 61 -25.09 -60.11 -9.34
CA VAL A 61 -24.85 -59.88 -7.91
C VAL A 61 -24.12 -61.05 -7.25
N THR A 62 -23.22 -60.77 -6.27
CA THR A 62 -23.08 -61.57 -5.06
C THR A 62 -22.75 -60.67 -3.88
N GLU A 63 -23.56 -60.90 -2.83
CA GLU A 63 -23.46 -60.37 -1.48
C GLU A 63 -22.25 -60.95 -0.73
N SER A 64 -21.72 -60.21 0.23
CA SER A 64 -21.68 -60.50 1.65
C SER A 64 -20.42 -59.97 2.33
N GLY A 65 -20.59 -59.43 3.53
CA GLY A 65 -19.51 -59.27 4.49
C GLY A 65 -19.61 -58.01 5.32
N ASP A 66 -20.25 -58.14 6.50
CA ASP A 66 -20.47 -57.14 7.54
C ASP A 66 -19.19 -56.67 8.26
N PRO A 67 -19.29 -55.74 9.23
CA PRO A 67 -18.41 -54.59 9.40
C PRO A 67 -17.45 -54.76 10.63
N VAL A 68 -16.38 -53.97 10.60
CA VAL A 68 -15.60 -53.73 11.84
C VAL A 68 -15.32 -52.23 11.98
N PRO A 69 -15.57 -51.65 13.18
CA PRO A 69 -15.37 -50.24 13.43
C PRO A 69 -13.92 -49.94 13.80
N CYS A 70 -13.37 -48.86 13.34
CA CYS A 70 -12.16 -48.28 13.93
C CYS A 70 -12.25 -46.78 14.00
N GLU A 71 -12.57 -46.29 15.17
CA GLU A 71 -12.34 -44.93 15.62
C GLU A 71 -10.87 -44.56 15.47
N ARG A 72 -10.60 -43.42 14.89
CA ARG A 72 -9.56 -42.46 15.36
C ARG A 72 -9.81 -41.11 14.71
N GLN A 73 -10.42 -40.26 15.50
CA GLN A 73 -10.42 -38.81 15.36
C GLN A 73 -8.98 -38.32 15.40
N ALA A 74 -8.50 -37.73 14.32
CA ALA A 74 -7.33 -36.88 14.32
C ALA A 74 -7.80 -35.43 14.47
N VAL A 75 -7.74 -34.93 15.68
CA VAL A 75 -7.90 -33.52 16.02
C VAL A 75 -6.66 -32.79 15.53
N ILE A 76 -6.80 -31.99 14.52
CA ILE A 76 -5.77 -31.02 14.11
C ILE A 76 -5.93 -29.80 15.01
N SER A 77 -5.04 -29.72 16.01
CA SER A 77 -4.94 -28.61 16.95
C SER A 77 -4.42 -27.37 16.24
N SER A 78 -5.18 -26.31 16.31
CA SER A 78 -4.78 -24.93 16.04
C SER A 78 -3.59 -24.53 16.93
N PRO A 79 -2.62 -23.74 16.47
CA PRO A 79 -1.44 -23.36 17.26
C PRO A 79 -1.69 -22.24 18.27
N PHE A 80 -2.92 -21.89 18.58
CA PHE A 80 -3.22 -20.89 19.62
C PHE A 80 -3.89 -21.61 20.80
N GLY A 81 -3.01 -21.89 21.74
CA GLY A 81 -3.39 -22.72 22.75
C GLY A 81 -3.82 -22.47 24.04
N ARG A 82 -4.24 -22.47 24.96
CA ARG A 82 -4.76 -22.68 26.30
C ARG A 82 -4.74 -21.44 27.17
N PRO A 83 -5.83 -21.11 27.85
CA PRO A 83 -5.82 -20.10 28.90
C PRO A 83 -5.04 -20.63 30.11
N ILE A 84 -4.03 -19.90 30.50
CA ILE A 84 -3.36 -20.09 31.80
C ILE A 84 -4.25 -19.46 32.85
N SER A 85 -4.88 -20.27 33.66
CA SER A 85 -5.53 -19.86 34.91
C SER A 85 -4.47 -19.42 35.92
N THR A 86 -4.35 -18.11 36.12
CA THR A 86 -3.59 -17.56 37.23
C THR A 86 -4.48 -17.44 38.45
N PRO A 87 -4.03 -17.89 39.65
CA PRO A 87 -4.75 -17.64 40.89
C PRO A 87 -4.67 -16.17 41.27
N ALA A 88 -5.80 -15.60 41.64
CA ALA A 88 -5.92 -14.28 42.20
C ALA A 88 -5.11 -14.18 43.51
N THR A 89 -3.97 -13.46 43.45
CA THR A 89 -3.27 -13.02 44.66
C THR A 89 -3.49 -11.52 44.85
N SER A 90 -4.01 -11.23 46.04
CA SER A 90 -4.38 -9.95 46.56
C SER A 90 -3.16 -9.01 46.63
N TRP A 91 -3.33 -7.78 46.11
CA TRP A 91 -2.37 -6.69 46.21
C TRP A 91 -2.40 -6.01 47.60
N ARG A 92 -2.04 -6.73 48.63
CA ARG A 92 -1.66 -6.12 49.89
C ARG A 92 -0.51 -6.90 50.49
N ASP A 93 0.50 -6.18 50.95
CA ASP A 93 1.71 -6.60 51.66
C ASP A 93 2.92 -7.01 50.79
N VAL A 94 3.60 -6.02 50.22
CA VAL A 94 5.07 -6.02 50.19
C VAL A 94 5.52 -4.59 50.58
N GLN A 95 5.71 -4.41 51.89
CA GLN A 95 6.54 -3.33 52.42
C GLN A 95 7.97 -3.85 52.59
N ALA A 96 8.89 -3.02 52.11
CA ALA A 96 10.27 -2.78 52.57
C ALA A 96 11.29 -3.91 52.40
N SER A 97 12.26 -3.67 51.52
CA SER A 97 13.65 -3.43 51.90
C SER A 97 14.62 -3.99 50.86
N THR A 98 14.98 -3.13 49.89
CA THR A 98 16.35 -3.07 49.36
C THR A 98 16.54 -1.70 48.68
N PRO A 99 17.57 -0.91 49.00
CA PRO A 99 17.81 0.36 48.36
C PRO A 99 18.36 0.12 46.94
N LEU A 100 17.67 0.65 45.94
CA LEU A 100 18.19 0.80 44.60
C LEU A 100 19.43 1.71 44.63
N PRO A 101 20.50 1.40 43.91
CA PRO A 101 21.65 2.31 43.80
C PRO A 101 21.21 3.61 43.12
N SER A 102 21.41 4.72 43.80
CA SER A 102 21.20 6.07 43.32
C SER A 102 22.09 6.35 42.11
N VAL A 103 21.52 6.41 40.94
CA VAL A 103 22.16 6.90 39.69
C VAL A 103 21.87 8.42 39.51
N TYR A 104 21.50 9.09 40.59
CA TYR A 104 21.37 10.55 40.62
C TYR A 104 22.59 11.20 41.24
N SER A 105 23.73 11.17 40.57
CA SER A 105 24.84 12.09 40.90
C SER A 105 25.67 12.31 39.64
N ALA A 106 25.27 13.30 38.88
CA ALA A 106 26.05 14.21 38.05
C ALA A 106 25.13 15.03 37.12
N ILE A 107 24.16 15.75 37.65
CA ILE A 107 23.66 16.93 36.97
C ILE A 107 24.54 18.07 37.48
N PRO A 108 25.40 18.67 36.65
CA PRO A 108 26.13 19.89 37.10
C PRO A 108 25.10 21.00 37.38
N PRO A 109 25.41 21.88 38.37
CA PRO A 109 24.49 22.96 38.73
C PRO A 109 24.22 23.83 37.49
N ALA A 110 22.98 24.28 37.36
CA ALA A 110 22.43 25.04 36.24
C ALA A 110 23.13 26.38 35.91
N SER A 111 24.24 26.70 36.58
CA SER A 111 25.03 27.90 36.38
C SER A 111 26.14 27.82 35.34
N THR A 112 26.32 26.66 34.64
CA THR A 112 27.35 26.47 33.60
C THR A 112 26.80 26.12 32.22
N LEU A 113 25.50 25.94 32.05
CA LEU A 113 24.88 26.11 30.77
C LEU A 113 24.69 27.57 30.52
N GLY A 114 25.63 28.17 29.77
CA GLY A 114 25.41 29.51 29.22
C GLY A 114 24.08 29.47 28.50
N LEU A 115 23.03 29.99 29.12
CA LEU A 115 21.90 30.51 28.40
C LEU A 115 22.53 31.55 27.46
N ALA A 116 22.83 31.12 26.21
CA ALA A 116 22.93 32.07 25.14
C ALA A 116 21.65 32.88 25.26
N SER A 117 21.81 34.13 25.75
CA SER A 117 20.78 35.12 25.66
C SER A 117 20.36 35.06 24.18
N PHE A 118 19.17 34.57 23.92
CA PHE A 118 18.54 34.81 22.62
C PHE A 118 18.39 36.30 22.58
N GLU A 119 19.39 37.02 22.03
CA GLU A 119 19.20 38.37 21.55
C GLU A 119 18.03 38.26 20.58
N TYR A 120 16.89 38.74 20.99
CA TYR A 120 15.75 38.99 20.12
C TYR A 120 16.27 40.00 19.08
N HIS A 121 16.73 39.51 17.95
CA HIS A 121 16.89 40.35 16.79
C HIS A 121 15.49 40.81 16.41
N ASP A 122 15.23 42.12 16.48
CA ASP A 122 13.97 42.73 16.03
C ASP A 122 13.65 42.50 14.56
N ASP A 123 14.53 41.80 13.82
CA ASP A 123 14.43 41.44 12.41
C ASP A 123 14.13 39.94 12.16
N VAL A 124 13.66 39.19 13.16
CA VAL A 124 13.19 37.79 12.89
C VAL A 124 11.87 37.89 12.15
N VAL A 125 11.95 37.90 10.83
CA VAL A 125 10.79 37.73 9.95
C VAL A 125 10.34 36.27 10.10
N PHE A 126 9.19 36.05 10.75
CA PHE A 126 8.56 34.74 10.76
C PHE A 126 8.29 34.34 9.31
N PRO A 127 8.64 33.11 8.90
CA PRO A 127 8.53 32.68 7.50
C PRO A 127 7.09 32.71 6.98
N PHE A 128 6.09 32.67 7.86
CA PHE A 128 4.67 32.68 7.48
C PHE A 128 3.97 33.93 8.06
N VAL A 129 3.82 34.93 7.20
CA VAL A 129 3.10 36.17 7.56
C VAL A 129 1.60 36.03 7.23
N GLN A 130 1.26 35.23 6.22
CA GLN A 130 -0.10 35.09 5.72
C GLN A 130 -0.89 34.06 6.55
N PRO A 131 -2.06 34.40 7.12
CA PRO A 131 -2.84 33.46 7.95
C PRO A 131 -3.23 32.17 7.22
N HIS A 132 -3.43 32.22 5.91
CA HIS A 132 -3.77 31.04 5.11
C HIS A 132 -2.59 30.07 4.96
N GLU A 133 -1.34 30.56 4.85
CA GLU A 133 -0.14 29.71 4.82
C GLU A 133 0.09 29.04 6.17
N VAL A 134 -0.13 29.80 7.28
CA VAL A 134 -0.09 29.24 8.64
C VAL A 134 -1.11 28.10 8.78
N LYS A 135 -2.34 28.28 8.26
CA LYS A 135 -3.37 27.22 8.27
C LYS A 135 -2.91 25.98 7.51
N LEU A 136 -2.33 26.14 6.32
CA LEU A 136 -1.86 25.02 5.50
C LEU A 136 -0.68 24.29 6.14
N MET A 137 0.31 25.02 6.69
CA MET A 137 1.43 24.40 7.40
C MET A 137 0.98 23.67 8.66
N LYS A 138 0.07 24.26 9.43
CA LYS A 138 -0.50 23.62 10.62
C LYS A 138 -1.22 22.32 10.24
N TYR A 139 -2.03 22.34 9.18
CA TYR A 139 -2.72 21.16 8.69
C TYR A 139 -1.75 20.06 8.23
N TYR A 140 -0.67 20.45 7.56
CA TYR A 140 0.40 19.53 7.20
C TYR A 140 0.99 18.84 8.44
N LEU A 141 1.37 19.61 9.45
CA LEU A 141 2.01 19.11 10.68
C LEU A 141 1.08 18.26 11.55
N GLU A 142 -0.21 18.59 11.61
CA GLU A 142 -1.18 17.87 12.44
C GLU A 142 -1.76 16.63 11.76
N TYR A 143 -1.81 16.62 10.41
CA TYR A 143 -2.50 15.55 9.69
C TYR A 143 -1.64 14.92 8.58
N MET A 144 -1.20 15.69 7.57
CA MET A 144 -0.62 15.11 6.36
C MET A 144 0.74 14.44 6.61
N CYS A 145 1.61 15.01 7.45
CA CYS A 145 2.93 14.42 7.71
C CYS A 145 2.87 13.01 8.31
N THR A 146 1.76 12.67 8.99
CA THR A 146 1.57 11.33 9.56
C THR A 146 1.44 10.23 8.51
N TRP A 147 1.15 10.57 7.24
CA TRP A 147 1.07 9.60 6.15
C TRP A 147 2.46 9.17 5.64
N PHE A 148 3.48 9.98 5.91
CA PHE A 148 4.84 9.75 5.43
C PHE A 148 5.72 9.06 6.47
N ASP A 149 5.68 9.49 7.73
CA ASP A 149 6.56 9.07 8.83
C ASP A 149 6.16 7.72 9.47
N LEU A 150 5.58 6.79 8.70
CA LEU A 150 5.01 5.54 9.21
C LEU A 150 6.05 4.53 9.68
N CYS A 151 7.22 4.50 9.01
CA CYS A 151 8.34 3.63 9.29
C CYS A 151 9.63 4.44 9.42
N ASP A 152 9.53 5.59 10.08
CA ASP A 152 10.62 6.51 10.33
C ASP A 152 10.51 7.10 11.75
N ALA A 153 11.19 6.46 12.71
CA ALA A 153 11.20 6.87 14.11
C ALA A 153 11.70 8.31 14.32
N ARG A 154 12.49 8.83 13.38
CA ARG A 154 13.00 10.21 13.43
C ARG A 154 12.03 11.25 12.89
N ARG A 155 10.95 10.81 12.25
CA ARG A 155 9.87 11.64 11.75
C ARG A 155 10.35 12.79 10.86
N HIS A 156 11.11 12.45 9.81
CA HIS A 156 11.72 13.45 8.93
C HIS A 156 10.69 14.33 8.24
N PHE A 157 9.54 13.80 7.85
CA PHE A 157 8.49 14.58 7.21
C PHE A 157 7.75 15.52 8.18
N ALA A 158 7.66 15.18 9.46
CA ALA A 158 7.09 16.07 10.48
C ALA A 158 8.10 17.09 11.01
N ILE A 159 9.40 16.77 11.05
CA ILE A 159 10.40 17.58 11.78
C ILE A 159 11.38 18.28 10.82
N VAL A 160 11.94 17.56 9.85
CA VAL A 160 13.00 18.07 8.97
C VAL A 160 12.43 18.83 7.77
N VAL A 161 11.45 18.21 7.08
CA VAL A 161 10.81 18.77 5.88
C VAL A 161 10.24 20.18 6.12
N PRO A 162 9.43 20.44 7.18
CA PRO A 162 8.90 21.79 7.40
C PRO A 162 9.98 22.85 7.70
N ARG A 163 11.06 22.46 8.39
CA ARG A 163 12.19 23.37 8.67
C ARG A 163 12.96 23.73 7.41
N ARG A 164 13.19 22.76 6.53
CA ARG A 164 13.87 22.98 5.24
C ARG A 164 13.00 23.76 4.26
N ALA A 165 11.68 23.59 4.33
CA ALA A 165 10.72 24.30 3.50
C ALA A 165 10.78 25.82 3.70
N ILE A 166 11.20 26.33 4.87
CA ILE A 166 11.37 27.77 5.15
C ILE A 166 12.36 28.42 4.14
N THR A 167 13.39 27.69 3.73
CA THR A 167 14.43 28.16 2.81
C THR A 167 14.36 27.56 1.42
N CYS A 168 13.44 26.62 1.19
CA CYS A 168 13.25 25.94 -0.10
C CYS A 168 11.83 26.19 -0.62
N PRO A 169 11.63 27.16 -1.53
CA PRO A 169 10.31 27.50 -2.07
C PRO A 169 9.60 26.31 -2.76
N THR A 170 10.34 25.43 -3.43
CA THR A 170 9.79 24.23 -4.07
C THR A 170 9.15 23.31 -3.03
N LEU A 171 9.86 23.03 -1.94
CA LEU A 171 9.37 22.15 -0.87
C LEU A 171 8.20 22.80 -0.12
N LEU A 172 8.24 24.12 0.11
CA LEU A 172 7.15 24.87 0.73
C LEU A 172 5.87 24.82 -0.09
N ASN A 173 5.99 25.10 -1.38
CA ASN A 173 4.84 25.07 -2.29
C ASN A 173 4.28 23.65 -2.45
N ALA A 174 5.10 22.60 -2.39
CA ALA A 174 4.63 21.22 -2.39
C ALA A 174 3.81 20.88 -1.13
N ILE A 175 4.24 21.33 0.05
CA ILE A 175 3.47 21.22 1.31
C ILE A 175 2.12 21.92 1.18
N PHE A 176 2.10 23.14 0.65
CA PHE A 176 0.88 23.94 0.53
C PHE A 176 -0.07 23.38 -0.54
N ALA A 177 0.46 22.88 -1.67
CA ALA A 177 -0.33 22.23 -2.70
C ALA A 177 -1.07 21.01 -2.14
N LEU A 178 -0.34 20.11 -1.47
CA LEU A 178 -0.92 18.91 -0.87
C LEU A 178 -1.95 19.24 0.22
N SER A 179 -1.61 20.15 1.14
CA SER A 179 -2.50 20.52 2.25
C SER A 179 -3.78 21.20 1.75
N SER A 180 -3.66 22.12 0.79
CA SER A 180 -4.83 22.82 0.22
C SER A 180 -5.71 21.87 -0.57
N ARG A 181 -5.13 20.91 -1.30
CA ARG A 181 -5.90 19.90 -2.03
C ARG A 181 -6.74 19.05 -1.11
N HIS A 182 -6.12 18.45 -0.10
CA HIS A 182 -6.84 17.59 0.83
C HIS A 182 -7.93 18.37 1.60
N LEU A 183 -7.66 19.60 2.03
CA LEU A 183 -8.67 20.46 2.64
C LEU A 183 -9.80 20.84 1.66
N SER A 184 -9.50 21.05 0.39
CA SER A 184 -10.53 21.39 -0.62
C SER A 184 -11.44 20.20 -0.91
N LEU A 185 -10.90 18.99 -0.97
CA LEU A 185 -11.71 17.78 -1.13
C LEU A 185 -12.68 17.56 0.04
N ASN A 186 -12.29 18.02 1.24
CA ASN A 186 -13.17 18.08 2.42
C ASN A 186 -14.13 19.30 2.45
N GLY A 187 -14.15 20.13 1.42
CA GLY A 187 -14.96 21.34 1.37
C GLY A 187 -14.53 22.46 2.34
N GLN A 188 -13.28 22.42 2.87
CA GLN A 188 -12.79 23.32 3.91
C GLN A 188 -11.82 24.40 3.39
N TYR A 189 -11.50 24.36 2.08
CA TYR A 189 -10.56 25.27 1.46
C TYR A 189 -10.91 25.56 -0.01
N ASP A 190 -10.28 26.61 -0.59
CA ASP A 190 -10.42 27.00 -1.98
C ASP A 190 -9.95 25.85 -2.93
N PRO A 191 -10.81 25.34 -3.82
CA PRO A 191 -10.47 24.24 -4.72
C PRO A 191 -9.33 24.57 -5.71
N TYR A 192 -9.09 25.85 -5.99
CA TYR A 192 -8.05 26.29 -6.94
C TYR A 192 -6.71 26.62 -6.25
N ALA A 193 -6.66 26.59 -4.92
CA ALA A 193 -5.43 26.95 -4.19
C ALA A 193 -4.31 25.95 -4.47
N SER A 194 -4.64 24.65 -4.54
CA SER A 194 -3.68 23.60 -4.82
C SER A 194 -2.98 23.82 -6.17
N ASP A 195 -3.74 24.12 -7.20
CA ASP A 195 -3.21 24.34 -8.55
C ASP A 195 -2.24 25.52 -8.58
N ARG A 196 -2.54 26.60 -7.84
CA ARG A 196 -1.64 27.75 -7.76
C ARG A 196 -0.31 27.39 -7.11
N TYR A 197 -0.31 26.68 -5.96
CA TYR A 197 0.91 26.26 -5.30
C TYR A 197 1.67 25.20 -6.12
N HIS A 198 0.98 24.30 -6.77
CA HIS A 198 1.57 23.32 -7.68
C HIS A 198 2.29 24.02 -8.85
N GLN A 199 1.65 25.00 -9.47
CA GLN A 199 2.26 25.80 -10.55
C GLN A 199 3.51 26.55 -10.08
N GLU A 200 3.51 27.13 -8.88
CA GLU A 200 4.71 27.77 -8.31
C GLU A 200 5.82 26.74 -8.05
N CYS A 201 5.48 25.56 -7.57
CA CYS A 201 6.44 24.46 -7.41
C CYS A 201 7.07 24.07 -8.76
N LEU A 202 6.28 23.92 -9.81
CA LEU A 202 6.75 23.60 -11.15
C LEU A 202 7.68 24.67 -11.75
N LYS A 203 7.39 25.95 -11.54
CA LYS A 203 8.29 27.05 -12.00
C LYS A 203 9.68 26.92 -11.36
N HIS A 204 9.75 26.59 -10.07
CA HIS A 204 11.03 26.37 -9.41
C HIS A 204 11.74 25.10 -9.91
N LEU A 205 11.02 24.01 -10.10
CA LEU A 205 11.58 22.76 -10.61
C LEU A 205 12.16 22.93 -12.03
N THR A 206 11.50 23.70 -12.90
CA THR A 206 11.98 23.92 -14.28
C THR A 206 13.27 24.73 -14.34
N THR A 207 13.48 25.66 -13.42
CA THR A 207 14.75 26.42 -13.36
C THR A 207 15.94 25.55 -12.93
N ILE A 208 15.67 24.48 -12.18
CA ILE A 208 16.69 23.57 -11.62
C ILE A 208 16.92 22.37 -12.56
N SER A 209 15.98 22.04 -13.44
CA SER A 209 16.02 20.82 -14.26
C SER A 209 17.23 20.70 -15.21
N ASN A 210 17.92 21.81 -15.47
CA ASN A 210 19.15 21.83 -16.29
C ASN A 210 20.43 21.50 -15.50
N ASP A 211 20.33 21.28 -14.19
CA ASP A 211 21.48 20.99 -13.33
C ASP A 211 21.46 19.53 -12.84
N SER A 212 22.46 18.75 -13.24
CA SER A 212 22.62 17.36 -12.80
C SER A 212 22.75 17.23 -11.26
N SER A 213 23.14 18.31 -10.56
CA SER A 213 23.19 18.36 -9.10
C SER A 213 21.79 18.29 -8.46
N ALA A 214 20.73 18.64 -9.21
CA ALA A 214 19.35 18.57 -8.75
C ALA A 214 18.94 17.17 -8.30
N LEU A 215 19.42 16.13 -8.97
CA LEU A 215 19.12 14.72 -8.62
C LEU A 215 19.69 14.28 -7.28
N THR A 216 20.68 14.99 -6.77
CA THR A 216 21.28 14.75 -5.44
C THR A 216 20.63 15.62 -4.36
N ASN A 217 19.71 16.50 -4.71
CA ASN A 217 19.04 17.40 -3.76
C ASN A 217 17.89 16.67 -3.03
N ASP A 218 18.00 16.59 -1.71
CA ASP A 218 17.04 15.89 -0.85
C ASP A 218 15.71 16.65 -0.72
N ASP A 219 15.74 17.98 -0.81
CA ASP A 219 14.53 18.81 -0.70
C ASP A 219 13.65 18.65 -1.94
N LEU A 220 14.27 18.50 -3.12
CA LEU A 220 13.56 18.24 -4.35
C LEU A 220 12.95 16.83 -4.36
N LEU A 221 13.68 15.82 -3.86
CA LEU A 221 13.13 14.48 -3.69
C LEU A 221 11.93 14.50 -2.75
N ALA A 222 12.05 15.16 -1.58
CA ALA A 222 10.92 15.28 -0.64
C ALA A 222 9.72 16.02 -1.25
N ALA A 223 9.97 17.10 -2.00
CA ALA A 223 8.91 17.83 -2.72
C ALA A 223 8.21 16.93 -3.74
N THR A 224 8.97 16.16 -4.51
CA THR A 224 8.43 15.23 -5.52
C THR A 224 7.55 14.16 -4.88
N ILE A 225 7.92 13.65 -3.70
CA ILE A 225 7.10 12.70 -2.91
C ILE A 225 5.78 13.33 -2.47
N LEU A 226 5.80 14.58 -2.00
CA LEU A 226 4.58 15.29 -1.61
C LEU A 226 3.67 15.54 -2.83
N LEU A 227 4.24 15.95 -3.97
CA LEU A 227 3.50 16.15 -5.21
C LEU A 227 2.96 14.84 -5.78
N ARG A 228 3.67 13.72 -5.58
CA ARG A 228 3.14 12.42 -5.96
C ARG A 228 1.88 12.07 -5.16
N THR A 229 1.88 12.31 -3.84
CA THR A 229 0.66 12.11 -3.03
C THR A 229 -0.48 13.03 -3.49
N LEU A 230 -0.17 14.25 -3.93
CA LEU A 230 -1.15 15.15 -4.55
C LEU A 230 -1.79 14.51 -5.79
N GLU A 231 -0.99 13.93 -6.70
CA GLU A 231 -1.50 13.22 -7.88
C GLU A 231 -2.36 12.01 -7.49
N GLU A 232 -1.95 11.24 -6.47
CA GLU A 232 -2.69 10.08 -5.99
C GLU A 232 -4.07 10.43 -5.42
N LEU A 233 -4.24 11.65 -4.89
CA LEU A 233 -5.56 12.16 -4.46
C LEU A 233 -6.48 12.52 -5.63
N ASP A 234 -5.92 12.79 -6.81
CA ASP A 234 -6.67 13.24 -7.98
C ASP A 234 -6.99 12.11 -8.97
N VAL A 235 -6.22 11.02 -8.95
CA VAL A 235 -6.31 9.94 -9.94
C VAL A 235 -6.95 8.70 -9.31
N PRO A 236 -8.02 8.13 -9.91
CA PRO A 236 -8.58 6.85 -9.47
C PRO A 236 -7.53 5.75 -9.53
N LEU A 237 -7.57 4.81 -8.56
CA LEU A 237 -6.69 3.64 -8.45
C LEU A 237 -6.67 2.72 -9.71
N ILE A 238 -7.55 2.93 -10.67
CA ILE A 238 -7.64 2.16 -11.91
C ILE A 238 -7.90 3.14 -13.05
N GLY A 239 -6.96 3.30 -13.93
CA GLY A 239 -7.15 4.07 -15.16
C GLY A 239 -6.03 5.06 -15.46
N THR A 240 -6.06 5.63 -16.61
CA THR A 240 -5.14 6.49 -17.32
C THR A 240 -4.06 7.20 -16.51
N ASP A 241 -2.86 6.87 -16.87
CA ASP A 241 -1.61 7.21 -16.26
C ASP A 241 -1.26 8.70 -16.34
N HIS A 242 -1.10 9.32 -15.18
CA HIS A 242 -0.42 10.59 -15.03
C HIS A 242 0.86 10.39 -14.22
N GLU A 243 1.80 9.63 -14.76
CA GLU A 243 3.05 9.22 -14.07
C GLU A 243 4.09 10.35 -13.90
N GLY A 244 3.71 11.63 -14.06
CA GLY A 244 4.67 12.73 -14.12
C GLY A 244 5.61 12.80 -12.90
N HIS A 245 5.08 12.84 -11.68
CA HIS A 245 5.90 12.90 -10.46
C HIS A 245 6.50 11.54 -10.07
N LEU A 246 5.86 10.44 -10.46
CA LEU A 246 6.39 9.10 -10.23
C LEU A 246 7.69 8.86 -11.02
N LEU A 247 7.76 9.28 -12.28
CA LEU A 247 9.00 9.25 -13.07
C LEU A 247 10.10 10.09 -12.40
N GLY A 248 9.73 11.24 -11.82
CA GLY A 248 10.65 12.05 -11.02
C GLY A 248 11.20 11.27 -9.83
N ILE A 249 10.34 10.63 -9.01
CA ILE A 249 10.75 9.81 -7.87
C ILE A 249 11.71 8.69 -8.30
N GLN A 250 11.36 7.95 -9.34
CA GLN A 250 12.18 6.86 -9.87
C GLN A 250 13.58 7.35 -10.27
N LEU A 251 13.66 8.50 -10.94
CA LEU A 251 14.93 9.11 -11.33
C LEU A 251 15.78 9.47 -10.11
N PHE A 252 15.21 10.15 -9.11
CA PHE A 252 15.90 10.49 -7.87
C PHE A 252 16.36 9.26 -7.09
N MET A 253 15.51 8.24 -6.98
CA MET A 253 15.81 7.02 -6.22
C MET A 253 16.84 6.15 -6.93
N ASN A 254 16.76 6.02 -8.26
CA ASN A 254 17.69 5.18 -9.03
C ASN A 254 19.08 5.80 -9.22
N THR A 255 19.20 7.12 -9.11
CA THR A 255 20.51 7.83 -9.25
C THR A 255 21.44 7.56 -8.07
N GLN A 256 20.94 7.12 -6.93
CA GLN A 256 21.73 6.91 -5.70
C GLN A 256 22.81 5.83 -5.79
N ASN A 257 22.62 4.81 -6.64
CA ASN A 257 23.59 3.72 -6.78
C ASN A 257 24.94 4.14 -7.38
N ALA A 258 25.04 5.37 -7.95
CA ALA A 258 26.27 5.90 -8.53
C ALA A 258 27.17 6.64 -7.52
N SER A 259 26.67 6.93 -6.30
CA SER A 259 27.41 7.69 -5.30
C SER A 259 28.10 6.77 -4.29
N SER A 260 29.39 7.01 -4.03
CA SER A 260 30.17 6.29 -3.01
C SER A 260 29.88 6.77 -1.58
N THR A 261 29.10 7.82 -1.39
CA THR A 261 28.72 8.34 -0.08
C THR A 261 27.38 7.78 0.37
N PRO A 262 27.22 7.41 1.66
CA PRO A 262 25.93 6.94 2.16
C PRO A 262 24.88 8.06 2.02
N PRO A 263 23.61 7.70 1.67
CA PRO A 263 22.55 8.68 1.53
C PRO A 263 22.24 9.39 2.85
N SER A 264 21.81 10.64 2.77
CA SER A 264 21.34 11.38 3.94
C SER A 264 20.12 10.67 4.57
N LEU A 265 19.86 10.97 5.83
CA LEU A 265 18.71 10.36 6.54
C LEU A 265 17.36 10.80 5.94
N LEU A 266 17.25 12.07 5.49
CA LEU A 266 16.05 12.54 4.79
C LEU A 266 15.85 11.80 3.47
N ARG A 267 16.92 11.55 2.72
CA ARG A 267 16.85 10.79 1.47
C ARG A 267 16.43 9.35 1.72
N GLN A 268 16.93 8.70 2.78
CA GLN A 268 16.50 7.36 3.17
C GLN A 268 15.01 7.34 3.57
N ALA A 269 14.56 8.29 4.40
CA ALA A 269 13.15 8.43 4.75
C ALA A 269 12.28 8.62 3.50
N SER A 270 12.69 9.49 2.59
CA SER A 270 12.03 9.74 1.30
C SER A 270 11.98 8.49 0.42
N PHE A 271 13.06 7.69 0.41
CA PHE A 271 13.07 6.40 -0.31
C PHE A 271 11.97 5.47 0.19
N TRP A 272 11.81 5.31 1.49
CA TRP A 272 10.81 4.40 2.06
C TRP A 272 9.38 4.86 1.78
N VAL A 273 9.13 6.16 1.76
CA VAL A 273 7.83 6.70 1.32
C VAL A 273 7.61 6.42 -0.16
N GLY A 274 8.58 6.78 -1.02
CA GLY A 274 8.51 6.57 -2.47
C GLY A 274 8.34 5.10 -2.85
N LEU A 275 8.95 4.16 -2.09
CA LEU A 275 8.76 2.73 -2.33
C LEU A 275 7.32 2.28 -2.05
N ARG A 276 6.67 2.81 -0.99
CA ARG A 276 5.25 2.50 -0.72
C ARG A 276 4.34 3.09 -1.81
N GLN A 277 4.62 4.30 -2.29
CA GLN A 277 3.91 4.91 -3.42
C GLN A 277 4.10 4.08 -4.70
N GLU A 278 5.31 3.62 -4.97
CA GLU A 278 5.61 2.76 -6.11
C GLU A 278 4.86 1.42 -6.05
N ILE A 279 4.79 0.77 -4.86
CA ILE A 279 3.98 -0.44 -4.66
C ILE A 279 2.52 -0.18 -5.04
N THR A 280 1.94 0.92 -4.56
CA THR A 280 0.55 1.29 -4.85
C THR A 280 0.32 1.48 -6.34
N MET A 281 1.21 2.18 -7.01
CA MET A 281 1.10 2.45 -8.45
C MET A 281 1.35 1.22 -9.31
N ALA A 282 2.39 0.46 -9.01
CA ALA A 282 2.67 -0.78 -9.72
C ALA A 282 1.51 -1.77 -9.61
N PHE A 283 0.88 -1.84 -8.43
CA PHE A 283 -0.33 -2.62 -8.22
C PHE A 283 -1.52 -2.07 -9.04
N ALA A 284 -1.79 -0.78 -8.96
CA ALA A 284 -2.95 -0.16 -9.63
C ALA A 284 -2.87 -0.27 -11.17
N THR A 285 -1.67 -0.11 -11.72
CA THR A 285 -1.41 -0.18 -13.17
C THR A 285 -1.00 -1.57 -13.64
N GLN A 286 -0.90 -2.55 -12.73
CA GLN A 286 -0.49 -3.95 -13.01
C GLN A 286 0.84 -4.04 -13.78
N ARG A 287 1.82 -3.22 -13.37
CA ARG A 287 3.16 -3.17 -13.97
C ARG A 287 4.25 -3.56 -12.97
N PRO A 288 5.45 -3.89 -13.44
CA PRO A 288 6.59 -4.15 -12.56
C PRO A 288 6.98 -2.91 -11.75
N ILE A 289 7.69 -3.14 -10.64
CA ILE A 289 8.33 -2.10 -9.83
C ILE A 289 9.45 -1.45 -10.66
N MET A 290 9.45 -0.13 -10.76
CA MET A 290 10.44 0.63 -11.55
C MET A 290 11.60 1.15 -10.70
N VAL A 291 11.43 1.13 -9.37
CA VAL A 291 12.49 1.51 -8.42
C VAL A 291 13.43 0.35 -8.20
N LYS A 292 14.74 0.61 -8.25
CA LYS A 292 15.76 -0.39 -7.97
C LYS A 292 15.74 -0.77 -6.49
N LEU A 293 15.75 -2.08 -6.21
CA LEU A 293 15.72 -2.65 -4.86
C LEU A 293 17.11 -3.17 -4.40
N ASP A 294 18.18 -2.81 -5.08
CA ASP A 294 19.56 -3.25 -4.82
C ASP A 294 20.40 -2.24 -4.01
N HIS A 295 19.75 -1.26 -3.36
CA HIS A 295 20.43 -0.29 -2.53
C HIS A 295 21.07 -0.93 -1.30
N LEU A 296 22.32 -0.51 -0.96
CA LEU A 296 23.11 -1.06 0.15
C LEU A 296 22.45 -0.88 1.53
N PHE A 297 21.58 0.11 1.70
CA PHE A 297 20.86 0.34 2.96
C PHE A 297 19.59 -0.50 3.13
N ILE A 298 19.18 -1.26 2.10
CA ILE A 298 18.04 -2.17 2.19
C ILE A 298 18.49 -3.45 2.90
N ASP A 299 17.99 -3.61 4.12
CA ASP A 299 18.22 -4.80 4.92
C ASP A 299 17.12 -5.86 4.67
N ARG A 300 17.53 -7.06 4.28
CA ARG A 300 16.63 -8.23 4.08
C ARG A 300 16.89 -9.33 5.10
N SER A 301 17.73 -9.07 6.11
CA SER A 301 18.09 -10.04 7.13
C SER A 301 16.96 -10.25 8.14
N PHE A 302 17.08 -11.26 8.97
CA PHE A 302 16.22 -11.51 10.12
C PHE A 302 16.92 -11.21 11.45
N SER A 303 18.01 -10.44 11.41
CA SER A 303 18.73 -10.00 12.60
C SER A 303 17.87 -9.08 13.47
N ALA A 304 18.18 -9.00 14.77
CA ALA A 304 17.51 -8.09 15.70
C ALA A 304 17.65 -6.64 15.22
N ALA A 305 16.57 -5.91 15.17
CA ALA A 305 16.46 -4.51 14.75
C ALA A 305 15.20 -3.88 15.37
N ASP A 306 15.07 -2.57 15.26
CA ASP A 306 13.87 -1.82 15.63
C ASP A 306 12.68 -2.07 14.69
N ASP A 307 11.49 -1.68 15.12
CA ASP A 307 10.24 -1.94 14.41
C ASP A 307 10.21 -1.30 13.01
N ASP A 308 10.84 -0.14 12.83
CA ASP A 308 10.93 0.52 11.52
C ASP A 308 11.72 -0.31 10.52
N CYS A 309 12.84 -0.89 10.94
CA CYS A 309 13.65 -1.78 10.11
C CYS A 309 12.86 -3.05 9.75
N TRP A 310 12.18 -3.67 10.73
CA TRP A 310 11.32 -4.83 10.47
C TRP A 310 10.17 -4.52 9.51
N ALA A 311 9.57 -3.34 9.61
CA ALA A 311 8.53 -2.88 8.68
C ALA A 311 9.11 -2.69 7.27
N ASN A 312 10.26 -2.04 7.15
CA ASN A 312 10.89 -1.80 5.86
C ASN A 312 11.31 -3.10 5.16
N ARG A 313 11.75 -4.14 5.89
CA ARG A 313 12.04 -5.48 5.34
C ARG A 313 10.82 -6.09 4.66
N ILE A 314 9.64 -6.05 5.29
CA ILE A 314 8.42 -6.64 4.71
C ILE A 314 7.80 -5.74 3.64
N VAL A 315 8.00 -4.43 3.67
CA VAL A 315 7.63 -3.51 2.58
C VAL A 315 8.45 -3.82 1.34
N VAL A 316 9.78 -4.04 1.45
CA VAL A 316 10.62 -4.48 0.33
C VAL A 316 10.14 -5.83 -0.21
N HIS A 317 9.84 -6.78 0.67
CA HIS A 317 9.27 -8.06 0.26
C HIS A 317 7.96 -7.88 -0.51
N CYS A 318 7.07 -7.00 -0.06
CA CYS A 318 5.83 -6.68 -0.78
C CYS A 318 6.14 -6.11 -2.18
N ALA A 319 7.13 -5.23 -2.31
CA ALA A 319 7.58 -4.72 -3.62
C ALA A 319 8.11 -5.84 -4.52
N GLU A 320 8.92 -6.77 -3.98
CA GLU A 320 9.41 -7.95 -4.71
C GLU A 320 8.27 -8.87 -5.15
N VAL A 321 7.21 -9.01 -4.34
CA VAL A 321 6.00 -9.77 -4.70
C VAL A 321 5.24 -9.07 -5.82
N VAL A 322 5.05 -7.75 -5.76
CA VAL A 322 4.42 -6.98 -6.86
C VAL A 322 5.24 -7.10 -8.15
N GLN A 323 6.57 -7.02 -8.05
CA GLN A 323 7.49 -7.27 -9.17
C GLN A 323 7.29 -8.67 -9.75
N PHE A 324 7.13 -9.70 -8.90
CA PHE A 324 6.87 -11.08 -9.34
C PHE A 324 5.50 -11.22 -10.00
N CYS A 325 4.46 -10.54 -9.49
CA CYS A 325 3.11 -10.65 -10.03
C CYS A 325 2.97 -10.04 -11.42
N PHE A 326 3.60 -8.89 -11.66
CA PHE A 326 3.39 -8.08 -12.85
C PHE A 326 4.61 -7.92 -13.75
N GLY A 327 5.79 -8.40 -13.33
CA GLY A 327 7.02 -8.37 -14.12
C GLY A 327 7.29 -9.68 -14.87
N GLU A 328 8.24 -9.62 -15.78
CA GLU A 328 8.81 -10.80 -16.41
C GLU A 328 9.82 -11.47 -15.47
N VAL A 329 9.64 -12.76 -15.21
CA VAL A 329 10.50 -13.55 -14.33
C VAL A 329 10.94 -14.82 -15.05
N GLU A 330 12.25 -14.95 -15.33
CA GLU A 330 12.82 -16.07 -16.08
C GLU A 330 12.58 -17.44 -15.40
N GLN A 331 12.74 -17.51 -14.07
CA GLN A 331 12.57 -18.73 -13.27
C GLN A 331 11.41 -18.57 -12.29
N ARG A 332 10.20 -18.39 -12.82
CA ARG A 332 9.01 -18.03 -12.03
C ARG A 332 8.76 -18.96 -10.84
N SER A 333 8.92 -20.27 -11.02
CA SER A 333 8.68 -21.25 -9.95
C SER A 333 9.69 -21.16 -8.80
N SER A 334 10.98 -20.93 -9.08
CA SER A 334 11.99 -20.79 -8.04
C SER A 334 11.86 -19.46 -7.31
N GLU A 335 11.50 -18.40 -8.03
CA GLU A 335 11.26 -17.08 -7.44
C GLU A 335 10.02 -17.09 -6.53
N TYR A 336 8.95 -17.75 -6.95
CA TYR A 336 7.77 -17.98 -6.10
C TYR A 336 8.15 -18.65 -4.78
N GLN A 337 8.93 -19.74 -4.86
CA GLN A 337 9.38 -20.46 -3.66
C GLN A 337 10.24 -19.57 -2.74
N ARG A 338 11.15 -18.77 -3.30
CA ARG A 338 11.99 -17.82 -2.56
C ARG A 338 11.13 -16.81 -1.79
N LEU A 339 10.12 -16.24 -2.46
CA LEU A 339 9.22 -15.25 -1.87
C LEU A 339 8.36 -15.85 -0.76
N VAL A 340 7.78 -17.03 -0.97
CA VAL A 340 6.99 -17.74 0.04
C VAL A 340 7.84 -18.12 1.24
N GLU A 341 9.09 -18.55 1.02
CA GLU A 341 10.00 -18.90 2.11
C GLU A 341 10.43 -17.67 2.90
N TYR A 342 10.71 -16.54 2.24
CA TYR A 342 11.03 -15.29 2.92
C TYR A 342 9.88 -14.83 3.83
N ASP A 343 8.64 -14.81 3.34
CA ASP A 343 7.47 -14.43 4.14
C ASP A 343 7.31 -15.34 5.37
N ARG A 344 7.45 -16.65 5.18
CA ARG A 344 7.38 -17.63 6.27
C ARG A 344 8.45 -17.40 7.31
N ASN A 345 9.68 -17.12 6.91
CA ASN A 345 10.80 -16.87 7.80
C ASN A 345 10.65 -15.53 8.53
N TRP A 346 10.15 -14.49 7.83
CA TRP A 346 9.84 -13.21 8.44
C TRP A 346 8.78 -13.36 9.56
N LEU A 347 7.68 -14.06 9.30
CA LEU A 347 6.63 -14.33 10.30
C LEU A 347 7.17 -15.06 11.55
N ARG A 348 8.13 -15.95 11.37
CA ARG A 348 8.74 -16.71 12.49
C ARG A 348 9.74 -15.89 13.29
N ALA A 349 10.49 -15.01 12.61
CA ALA A 349 11.60 -14.26 13.18
C ALA A 349 11.20 -12.91 13.79
N ARG A 350 10.01 -12.38 13.43
CA ARG A 350 9.55 -11.08 13.91
C ARG A 350 9.54 -10.98 15.44
N PRO A 351 9.87 -9.80 16.02
CA PRO A 351 9.93 -9.60 17.46
C PRO A 351 8.56 -9.76 18.15
N LEU A 352 8.56 -9.94 19.47
CA LEU A 352 7.33 -9.99 20.26
C LEU A 352 6.51 -8.68 20.19
N SER A 353 7.16 -7.51 19.97
CA SER A 353 6.50 -6.23 19.74
C SER A 353 5.55 -6.24 18.52
N TRP A 354 5.70 -7.22 17.63
CA TRP A 354 4.86 -7.41 16.44
C TRP A 354 3.60 -8.25 16.68
N LEU A 355 3.43 -8.78 17.87
CA LEU A 355 2.17 -9.39 18.27
C LEU A 355 1.13 -8.29 18.53
N PRO A 356 -0.16 -8.52 18.21
CA PRO A 356 -1.20 -7.56 18.53
C PRO A 356 -1.32 -7.36 20.05
N ILE A 357 -1.50 -6.12 20.48
CA ILE A 357 -1.79 -5.78 21.89
C ILE A 357 -3.18 -6.26 22.26
N ALA A 358 -4.12 -6.19 21.31
CA ALA A 358 -5.47 -6.70 21.48
C ALA A 358 -5.91 -7.41 20.20
N TYR A 359 -6.55 -8.55 20.38
CA TYR A 359 -7.17 -9.34 19.32
C TYR A 359 -8.56 -9.79 19.76
N ALA A 360 -9.55 -9.59 18.92
CA ALA A 360 -10.88 -10.13 19.10
C ALA A 360 -11.41 -10.67 17.77
N GLU A 361 -11.99 -11.85 17.80
CA GLU A 361 -12.72 -12.41 16.66
C GLU A 361 -13.92 -11.53 16.30
N PRO A 362 -14.41 -11.61 15.06
CA PRO A 362 -15.64 -10.93 14.67
C PRO A 362 -16.80 -11.31 15.59
N ASP A 363 -17.52 -10.30 16.10
CA ASP A 363 -18.72 -10.51 16.90
C ASP A 363 -19.96 -10.46 16.01
N PRO A 364 -20.63 -11.61 15.77
CA PRO A 364 -21.85 -11.64 14.96
C PRO A 364 -23.00 -10.83 15.58
N ALA A 365 -23.02 -10.67 16.92
CA ALA A 365 -24.04 -9.86 17.59
C ALA A 365 -23.86 -8.36 17.37
N ALA A 366 -22.62 -7.93 17.09
CA ALA A 366 -22.29 -6.56 16.75
C ALA A 366 -22.23 -6.32 15.22
N GLU A 367 -22.70 -7.28 14.41
CA GLU A 367 -22.58 -7.27 12.93
C GLU A 367 -21.14 -7.05 12.43
N ALA A 368 -20.15 -7.37 13.26
CA ALA A 368 -18.76 -7.24 12.92
C ALA A 368 -18.33 -8.41 12.01
N VAL A 369 -17.82 -8.07 10.81
CA VAL A 369 -17.35 -9.03 9.81
C VAL A 369 -15.86 -9.29 9.95
N PHE A 370 -15.09 -8.28 10.39
CA PHE A 370 -13.64 -8.33 10.48
C PHE A 370 -13.17 -8.48 11.92
N PRO A 371 -12.05 -9.19 12.17
CA PRO A 371 -11.44 -9.24 13.49
C PRO A 371 -10.96 -7.85 13.93
N SER A 372 -11.00 -7.57 15.22
CA SER A 372 -10.36 -6.37 15.77
C SER A 372 -8.91 -6.70 16.14
N ILE A 373 -7.95 -6.05 15.48
CA ILE A 373 -6.52 -6.33 15.64
C ILE A 373 -5.78 -5.02 15.88
N PHE A 374 -5.35 -4.78 17.12
CA PHE A 374 -4.69 -3.53 17.51
C PHE A 374 -3.22 -3.74 17.81
N TYR A 375 -2.34 -2.92 17.20
CA TYR A 375 -0.89 -3.00 17.32
C TYR A 375 -0.27 -1.80 18.04
N LEU A 376 1.00 -1.93 18.42
CA LEU A 376 1.73 -0.98 19.26
C LEU A 376 1.98 0.37 18.57
N ASN A 377 2.40 0.36 17.31
CA ASN A 377 2.83 1.55 16.59
C ASN A 377 2.56 1.46 15.08
N HIS A 378 2.78 2.58 14.37
CA HIS A 378 2.53 2.69 12.93
C HIS A 378 3.38 1.73 12.09
N ALA A 379 4.66 1.53 12.44
CA ALA A 379 5.56 0.66 11.68
C ALA A 379 5.07 -0.79 11.70
N VAL A 380 4.67 -1.27 12.88
CA VAL A 380 4.09 -2.61 13.03
C VAL A 380 2.80 -2.78 12.23
N VAL A 381 1.92 -1.77 12.24
CA VAL A 381 0.69 -1.77 11.43
C VAL A 381 1.03 -1.86 9.94
N ILE A 382 1.88 -0.95 9.45
CA ILE A 382 2.26 -0.87 8.03
C ILE A 382 2.93 -2.15 7.56
N GLY A 383 3.85 -2.71 8.37
CA GLY A 383 4.49 -3.97 8.03
C GLY A 383 3.51 -5.13 7.95
N ASN A 384 2.57 -5.25 8.91
CA ASN A 384 1.57 -6.33 8.88
C ASN A 384 0.60 -6.19 7.69
N VAL A 385 0.13 -4.98 7.34
CA VAL A 385 -0.78 -4.81 6.19
C VAL A 385 -0.09 -5.07 4.86
N HIS A 386 1.18 -4.64 4.68
CA HIS A 386 1.95 -4.96 3.47
C HIS A 386 2.27 -6.46 3.38
N GLY A 387 2.61 -7.10 4.50
CA GLY A 387 2.82 -8.54 4.54
C GLY A 387 1.55 -9.34 4.22
N ALA A 388 0.39 -8.91 4.72
CA ALA A 388 -0.89 -9.54 4.40
C ALA A 388 -1.25 -9.36 2.91
N LEU A 389 -1.03 -8.17 2.33
CA LEU A 389 -1.22 -7.92 0.90
C LEU A 389 -0.28 -8.81 0.06
N ALA A 390 1.00 -8.87 0.41
CA ALA A 390 1.98 -9.70 -0.29
C ALA A 390 1.58 -11.18 -0.27
N ARG A 391 1.14 -11.72 0.88
CA ARG A 391 0.65 -13.10 0.98
C ARG A 391 -0.58 -13.35 0.12
N ALA A 392 -1.56 -12.46 0.14
CA ALA A 392 -2.76 -12.58 -0.69
C ALA A 392 -2.40 -12.59 -2.19
N LEU A 393 -1.48 -11.73 -2.62
CA LEU A 393 -1.00 -11.69 -4.01
C LEU A 393 -0.24 -12.97 -4.39
N LEU A 394 0.66 -13.48 -3.53
CA LEU A 394 1.35 -14.75 -3.75
C LEU A 394 0.36 -15.91 -3.86
N MET A 395 -0.64 -15.97 -3.00
CA MET A 395 -1.69 -17.01 -3.08
C MET A 395 -2.47 -16.95 -4.38
N CYS A 396 -2.74 -15.75 -4.91
CA CYS A 396 -3.39 -15.61 -6.23
C CYS A 396 -2.55 -16.17 -7.38
N HIS A 397 -1.23 -16.28 -7.21
CA HIS A 397 -0.27 -16.77 -8.20
C HIS A 397 0.27 -18.17 -7.87
N ASP A 398 -0.39 -18.91 -6.96
CA ASP A 398 0.02 -20.28 -6.61
C ASP A 398 -0.23 -21.26 -7.76
N GLU A 399 0.85 -21.71 -8.40
CA GLU A 399 0.83 -22.69 -9.49
C GLU A 399 0.77 -24.14 -9.00
N SER A 400 0.86 -24.39 -7.69
CA SER A 400 0.84 -25.74 -7.12
C SER A 400 -0.55 -26.41 -7.16
N ILE A 401 -1.60 -25.63 -7.47
CA ILE A 401 -2.97 -26.14 -7.57
C ILE A 401 -3.08 -27.12 -8.73
N PRO A 402 -3.62 -28.35 -8.52
CA PRO A 402 -3.84 -29.30 -9.57
C PRO A 402 -4.68 -28.72 -10.72
N ARG A 403 -4.23 -28.88 -11.97
CA ARG A 403 -4.94 -28.31 -13.13
C ARG A 403 -6.28 -29.00 -13.44
N ILE A 404 -6.44 -30.27 -13.05
CA ILE A 404 -7.60 -31.12 -13.36
C ILE A 404 -7.97 -32.02 -12.17
N GLY A 405 -9.17 -32.58 -12.21
CA GLY A 405 -9.64 -33.60 -11.27
C GLY A 405 -10.28 -33.09 -9.98
N PRO A 406 -10.81 -33.98 -9.11
CA PRO A 406 -11.51 -33.64 -7.89
C PRO A 406 -10.63 -32.87 -6.91
N ALA A 407 -9.34 -33.17 -6.84
CA ALA A 407 -8.36 -32.50 -5.99
C ALA A 407 -8.23 -30.99 -6.31
N ARG A 408 -8.43 -30.61 -7.58
CA ARG A 408 -8.42 -29.20 -8.00
C ARG A 408 -9.49 -28.38 -7.28
N ARG A 409 -10.73 -28.91 -7.22
CA ARG A 409 -11.84 -28.18 -6.61
C ARG A 409 -11.60 -27.93 -5.14
N LEU A 410 -11.15 -28.92 -4.40
CA LEU A 410 -10.85 -28.81 -2.98
C LEU A 410 -9.67 -27.87 -2.72
N ALA A 411 -8.59 -28.00 -3.52
CA ALA A 411 -7.42 -27.12 -3.39
C ALA A 411 -7.79 -25.65 -3.66
N ARG A 412 -8.63 -25.41 -4.69
CA ARG A 412 -9.09 -24.04 -5.02
C ARG A 412 -10.00 -23.45 -3.94
N GLN A 413 -10.94 -24.26 -3.42
CA GLN A 413 -11.79 -23.82 -2.32
C GLN A 413 -10.96 -23.46 -1.08
N LYS A 414 -10.01 -24.31 -0.70
CA LYS A 414 -9.09 -24.00 0.40
C LYS A 414 -8.30 -22.73 0.17
N LEU A 415 -7.76 -22.54 -1.03
CA LEU A 415 -7.02 -21.34 -1.40
C LEU A 415 -7.90 -20.09 -1.28
N ASP A 416 -9.13 -20.14 -1.77
CA ASP A 416 -10.07 -19.02 -1.69
C ASP A 416 -10.44 -18.72 -0.21
N ASP A 417 -10.55 -19.75 0.65
CA ASP A 417 -10.75 -19.59 2.10
C ASP A 417 -9.54 -18.93 2.76
N ASP A 418 -8.32 -19.36 2.42
CA ASP A 418 -7.08 -18.80 2.95
C ASP A 418 -6.89 -17.35 2.51
N ILE A 419 -7.20 -17.00 1.26
CA ILE A 419 -7.17 -15.62 0.75
C ILE A 419 -8.22 -14.76 1.49
N ARG A 420 -9.46 -15.23 1.63
CA ARG A 420 -10.50 -14.49 2.36
C ARG A 420 -10.07 -14.22 3.81
N MET A 421 -9.42 -15.19 4.46
CA MET A 421 -8.89 -14.99 5.80
C MET A 421 -7.84 -13.87 5.85
N GLN A 422 -6.87 -13.85 4.90
CA GLN A 422 -5.88 -12.78 4.82
C GLN A 422 -6.50 -11.40 4.59
N ILE A 423 -7.53 -11.31 3.74
CA ILE A 423 -8.23 -10.04 3.48
C ILE A 423 -9.03 -9.58 4.71
N ARG A 424 -9.66 -10.50 5.47
CA ARG A 424 -10.34 -10.14 6.73
C ARG A 424 -9.37 -9.59 7.77
N GLU A 425 -8.20 -10.22 7.93
CA GLU A 425 -7.14 -9.75 8.84
C GLU A 425 -6.59 -8.38 8.41
N LEU A 426 -6.36 -8.20 7.10
CA LEU A 426 -5.91 -6.93 6.52
C LEU A 426 -6.91 -5.80 6.80
N CYS A 427 -8.20 -6.02 6.52
CA CYS A 427 -9.27 -5.06 6.77
C CYS A 427 -9.45 -4.79 8.27
N GLY A 428 -9.44 -5.83 9.09
CA GLY A 428 -9.52 -5.73 10.55
C GLY A 428 -8.38 -4.92 11.16
N THR A 429 -7.15 -5.15 10.67
CA THR A 429 -5.97 -4.37 11.08
C THR A 429 -6.13 -2.89 10.71
N ALA A 430 -6.52 -2.58 9.49
CA ALA A 430 -6.70 -1.20 9.04
C ALA A 430 -7.78 -0.46 9.84
N LEU A 431 -8.93 -1.09 10.07
CA LEU A 431 -10.04 -0.50 10.82
C LEU A 431 -9.72 -0.29 12.31
N SER A 432 -8.94 -1.18 12.91
CA SER A 432 -8.60 -1.12 14.35
C SER A 432 -7.51 -0.08 14.66
N ASN A 433 -6.69 0.29 13.66
CA ASN A 433 -5.55 1.19 13.85
C ASN A 433 -5.76 2.53 13.11
N LYS A 434 -6.83 3.24 13.46
CA LYS A 434 -7.32 4.45 12.79
C LYS A 434 -6.29 5.57 12.67
N ALA A 435 -5.31 5.64 13.58
CA ALA A 435 -4.23 6.62 13.51
C ALA A 435 -3.23 6.34 12.37
N THR A 436 -3.22 5.11 11.81
CA THR A 436 -2.38 4.71 10.70
C THR A 436 -3.19 4.74 9.40
N ILE A 437 -3.57 5.93 8.95
CA ILE A 437 -4.48 6.13 7.81
C ILE A 437 -4.06 5.35 6.55
N PRO A 438 -2.77 5.33 6.12
CA PRO A 438 -2.35 4.57 4.94
C PRO A 438 -2.56 3.05 5.03
N ALA A 439 -2.85 2.48 6.21
CA ALA A 439 -3.29 1.09 6.30
C ALA A 439 -4.63 0.85 5.58
N MET A 440 -5.52 1.86 5.53
CA MET A 440 -6.77 1.82 4.76
C MET A 440 -6.51 1.79 3.25
N PHE A 441 -5.45 2.48 2.77
CA PHE A 441 -5.06 2.45 1.35
C PHE A 441 -4.59 1.04 0.96
N THR A 442 -3.74 0.42 1.79
CA THR A 442 -3.28 -0.96 1.57
C THR A 442 -4.44 -1.96 1.68
N ALA A 443 -5.38 -1.76 2.61
CA ALA A 443 -6.59 -2.60 2.71
C ALA A 443 -7.46 -2.47 1.45
N SER A 444 -7.63 -1.27 0.91
CA SER A 444 -8.35 -1.04 -0.35
C SER A 444 -7.70 -1.78 -1.53
N MET A 445 -6.36 -1.86 -1.58
CA MET A 445 -5.65 -2.68 -2.59
C MET A 445 -6.01 -4.17 -2.44
N GLY A 446 -5.96 -4.71 -1.22
CA GLY A 446 -6.32 -6.11 -0.95
C GLY A 446 -7.77 -6.43 -1.30
N VAL A 447 -8.69 -5.52 -0.95
CA VAL A 447 -10.12 -5.64 -1.31
C VAL A 447 -10.30 -5.60 -2.83
N THR A 448 -9.60 -4.70 -3.53
CA THR A 448 -9.66 -4.61 -4.99
C THR A 448 -9.13 -5.88 -5.67
N ALA A 449 -8.04 -6.46 -5.12
CA ALA A 449 -7.42 -7.66 -5.69
C ALA A 449 -8.22 -8.95 -5.50
N CYS A 450 -8.94 -9.08 -4.37
CA CYS A 450 -9.48 -10.35 -3.93
C CYS A 450 -10.94 -10.30 -3.46
N GLY A 451 -11.59 -9.14 -3.51
CA GLY A 451 -12.96 -8.97 -3.03
C GLY A 451 -14.01 -9.75 -3.82
N ASP A 452 -13.72 -10.04 -5.10
CA ASP A 452 -14.56 -10.90 -5.96
C ASP A 452 -14.72 -12.34 -5.45
N ARG A 453 -13.80 -12.80 -4.57
CA ARG A 453 -13.84 -14.15 -3.97
C ARG A 453 -14.84 -14.28 -2.81
N PHE A 454 -15.41 -13.18 -2.36
CA PHE A 454 -16.40 -13.18 -1.28
C PHE A 454 -17.81 -13.36 -1.84
N THR A 455 -18.54 -14.33 -1.30
CA THR A 455 -19.88 -14.73 -1.76
C THR A 455 -20.97 -14.39 -0.75
N ASP A 456 -20.62 -14.16 0.52
CA ASP A 456 -21.56 -13.73 1.52
C ASP A 456 -21.87 -12.24 1.39
N HIS A 457 -23.15 -11.87 1.38
CA HIS A 457 -23.59 -10.50 1.15
C HIS A 457 -23.17 -9.52 2.25
N ALA A 458 -23.13 -9.98 3.51
CA ALA A 458 -22.69 -9.14 4.63
C ALA A 458 -21.20 -8.82 4.53
N GLU A 459 -20.38 -9.82 4.14
CA GLU A 459 -18.96 -9.64 3.87
C GLU A 459 -18.72 -8.71 2.69
N GLN A 460 -19.45 -8.90 1.57
CA GLN A 460 -19.34 -8.04 0.38
C GLN A 460 -19.66 -6.57 0.74
N LYS A 461 -20.72 -6.34 1.51
CA LYS A 461 -21.08 -5.01 2.00
C LYS A 461 -19.98 -4.41 2.89
N ALA A 462 -19.44 -5.19 3.82
CA ALA A 462 -18.37 -4.73 4.70
C ALA A 462 -17.07 -4.39 3.91
N LEU A 463 -16.73 -5.15 2.87
CA LEU A 463 -15.62 -4.84 1.97
C LEU A 463 -15.87 -3.56 1.16
N LEU A 464 -17.08 -3.37 0.65
CA LEU A 464 -17.45 -2.13 -0.03
C LEU A 464 -17.35 -0.93 0.92
N ASP A 465 -17.75 -1.08 2.19
CA ASP A 465 -17.64 -0.05 3.21
C ASP A 465 -16.19 0.37 3.50
N ILE A 466 -15.21 -0.55 3.35
CA ILE A 466 -13.77 -0.20 3.42
C ILE A 466 -13.44 0.79 2.31
N LEU A 467 -13.81 0.50 1.07
CA LEU A 467 -13.53 1.38 -0.07
C LEU A 467 -14.23 2.73 0.09
N VAL A 468 -15.51 2.73 0.45
CA VAL A 468 -16.30 3.96 0.66
C VAL A 468 -15.71 4.81 1.80
N LYS A 469 -15.31 4.20 2.92
CA LYS A 469 -14.67 4.92 4.03
C LYS A 469 -13.33 5.52 3.61
N THR A 470 -12.54 4.78 2.84
CA THR A 470 -11.24 5.26 2.34
C THR A 470 -11.44 6.47 1.42
N ASP A 471 -12.44 6.45 0.57
CA ASP A 471 -12.80 7.55 -0.33
C ASP A 471 -13.32 8.77 0.45
N VAL A 472 -14.36 8.58 1.26
CA VAL A 472 -15.07 9.68 1.91
C VAL A 472 -14.31 10.28 3.10
N GLN A 473 -13.61 9.46 3.90
CA GLN A 473 -12.96 9.92 5.13
C GLN A 473 -11.51 10.38 4.90
N HIS A 474 -10.85 9.80 3.90
CA HIS A 474 -9.44 10.06 3.62
C HIS A 474 -9.20 10.68 2.25
N MET A 475 -10.26 10.98 1.51
CA MET A 475 -10.19 11.58 0.16
C MET A 475 -9.32 10.76 -0.81
N TRP A 476 -9.17 9.46 -0.56
CA TRP A 476 -8.41 8.57 -1.40
C TRP A 476 -9.32 7.87 -2.41
N PRO A 477 -9.17 8.13 -3.72
CA PRO A 477 -10.17 7.75 -4.72
C PRO A 477 -10.25 6.22 -4.90
N THR A 478 -11.40 5.63 -4.57
CA THR A 478 -11.69 4.19 -4.73
C THR A 478 -12.91 3.90 -5.61
N GLY A 479 -13.53 4.92 -6.20
CA GLY A 479 -14.78 4.79 -6.93
C GLY A 479 -14.76 3.76 -8.06
N SER A 480 -13.65 3.66 -8.82
CA SER A 480 -13.47 2.65 -9.86
C SER A 480 -13.46 1.22 -9.28
N ALA A 481 -12.74 1.00 -8.17
CA ALA A 481 -12.70 -0.29 -7.49
C ALA A 481 -14.08 -0.69 -6.94
N GLN A 482 -14.84 0.29 -6.37
CA GLN A 482 -16.21 0.07 -5.92
C GLN A 482 -17.12 -0.42 -7.06
N SER A 483 -17.07 0.24 -8.22
CA SER A 483 -17.86 -0.12 -9.40
C SER A 483 -17.49 -1.50 -9.96
N HIS A 484 -16.18 -1.82 -9.99
CA HIS A 484 -15.72 -3.14 -10.44
C HIS A 484 -16.20 -4.27 -9.53
N LEU A 485 -16.12 -4.09 -8.21
CA LEU A 485 -16.58 -5.11 -7.26
C LEU A 485 -18.09 -5.30 -7.29
N LYS A 486 -18.89 -4.21 -7.36
CA LYS A 486 -20.34 -4.30 -7.50
C LYS A 486 -20.74 -5.10 -8.74
N ARG A 487 -20.06 -4.85 -9.87
CA ARG A 487 -20.29 -5.65 -11.10
C ARG A 487 -19.89 -7.11 -10.92
N ALA A 488 -18.74 -7.39 -10.29
CA ALA A 488 -18.28 -8.76 -10.04
C ALA A 488 -19.23 -9.55 -9.13
N TRP A 489 -19.90 -8.87 -8.19
CA TRP A 489 -20.91 -9.45 -7.29
C TRP A 489 -22.32 -9.50 -7.87
N GLY A 490 -22.55 -8.90 -9.05
CA GLY A 490 -23.87 -8.82 -9.68
C GLY A 490 -24.82 -7.84 -9.00
N TRP A 491 -24.32 -6.78 -8.37
CA TRP A 491 -25.11 -5.75 -7.69
C TRP A 491 -25.53 -4.59 -8.60
N GLU A 492 -24.88 -4.45 -9.74
CA GLU A 492 -25.21 -3.46 -10.79
C GLU A 492 -25.52 -4.25 -12.09
N GLU A 493 -26.62 -3.91 -12.74
CA GLU A 493 -26.97 -4.39 -14.08
C GLU A 493 -26.22 -3.61 -15.17
#